data_c356c3ffebbb44b97853111552877efa
#
_entry.id   c356c3ffebbb44b97853111552877efa
#
_cell.length_a   1.000
_cell.length_b   1.000
_cell.length_c   1.000
_cell.angle_alpha   90.00
_cell.angle_beta   90.00
_cell.angle_gamma   90.00
#
_symmetry.space_group_name_H-M   'P 1'
#
loop_
_entity.id
_entity.type
_entity.pdbx_description
1 polymer ?
#
loop_
_entity_poly.entity_id
_entity_poly.type
_entity_poly.pdbx_seq_one_letter_code
_entity_poly.pdbx_strand_id
1 'polypeptide(L)'
;MVVKNPYRMAVVAVVTAAALVLGGCSGSSNGPASTDSAGGVEIKPTGDYNPLERDQIRDGGELNLAVSAVAEQSNPSHGNAVLDTTNLWYWYNPQLVLLDGDGSWHPNPTYLTNIKDEVVDGKTVVTYDINPDAAYNDGTPLDWRVFENTWKLSNGENKDIVVNSTDGYDLIESVTAGESDKQVVVTFKQTYPWWPALFSILMHPGVADAQTFNEGYLKNPHPEWGAGPYKVDKYDYNSSTVSFVPNEKWWGEKPKLDRVTFRQMESQATINAFQAGEIDATDVATKDTLAIAKSMKDVDIRGALRPKQYFGMFNSKAPGLEDVKVREALFTGIDRSTLAQIQFNGLDYTEQLPGSIVLYQTQQGYEDNFSPVVQYDQEKAKQLLDDAGWAVGSDGIREKEGKKLALRYVSFGDSQLVKSTAAAMQKMLKDIGVDLSIVEKPSSEFSRVFADRAFDVVTMSITSSEPFGVTYFKYTYGSDSQLNKSGTGTPEFDAKIAELEQIPDREEQTRKANELEREAFGQYGIMPYANGPQLVASKKTLANFGATSFAFPAKENIGWAK
;
A
#
# COMPACT_ATOMS: atom_id res chain seq x y z
N MET A 1 -41.19 -8.31 41.61
CA MET A 1 -42.16 -9.28 41.15
C MET A 1 -41.52 -10.00 39.96
N VAL A 2 -41.06 -11.13 40.24
CA VAL A 2 -40.45 -12.24 39.56
C VAL A 2 -41.42 -12.85 38.53
N VAL A 3 -40.95 -13.22 37.32
CA VAL A 3 -41.32 -14.43 36.55
C VAL A 3 -40.36 -14.52 35.35
N LYS A 4 -39.39 -15.27 35.38
CA LYS A 4 -38.93 -16.63 34.97
C LYS A 4 -39.36 -17.05 33.57
N ASN A 5 -38.30 -17.33 32.80
CA ASN A 5 -38.17 -18.29 31.68
C ASN A 5 -38.92 -19.61 31.92
N PRO A 6 -39.25 -20.48 30.97
CA PRO A 6 -38.34 -21.16 30.06
C PRO A 6 -38.98 -21.61 28.71
N TYR A 7 -38.17 -22.10 27.72
CA TYR A 7 -38.38 -23.45 27.14
C TYR A 7 -37.19 -23.91 26.29
N ARG A 8 -36.89 -25.16 26.51
CA ARG A 8 -35.81 -25.98 25.98
C ARG A 8 -36.19 -26.66 24.66
N MET A 9 -35.16 -26.94 23.86
CA MET A 9 -34.84 -28.12 23.04
C MET A 9 -35.96 -28.88 22.31
N ALA A 10 -35.74 -29.13 21.02
CA ALA A 10 -35.81 -30.46 20.44
C ALA A 10 -34.98 -30.56 19.16
N VAL A 11 -34.06 -31.53 19.20
CA VAL A 11 -33.26 -32.07 18.08
C VAL A 11 -34.17 -33.05 17.32
N VAL A 12 -34.23 -32.97 15.98
CA VAL A 12 -34.60 -34.14 15.13
C VAL A 12 -33.71 -34.08 13.87
N ALA A 13 -32.93 -35.09 13.68
CA ALA A 13 -32.23 -35.46 12.45
C ALA A 13 -33.08 -36.47 11.65
N VAL A 14 -33.16 -36.30 10.32
CA VAL A 14 -33.44 -37.39 9.32
C VAL A 14 -33.05 -36.85 7.94
N VAL A 15 -31.97 -37.24 7.36
CA VAL A 15 -31.64 -38.24 6.33
C VAL A 15 -32.34 -38.09 4.97
N THR A 16 -31.50 -37.81 3.95
CA THR A 16 -31.46 -38.18 2.52
C THR A 16 -32.70 -38.11 1.64
N ALA A 17 -32.53 -37.40 0.51
CA ALA A 17 -32.67 -38.00 -0.84
C ALA A 17 -32.16 -37.03 -1.95
N ALA A 18 -31.37 -37.58 -2.86
CA ALA A 18 -30.91 -36.93 -4.08
C ALA A 18 -32.04 -36.76 -5.09
N ALA A 19 -32.08 -35.62 -5.78
CA ALA A 19 -32.73 -35.50 -7.07
C ALA A 19 -31.95 -34.51 -7.96
N LEU A 20 -31.33 -35.04 -9.00
CA LEU A 20 -30.87 -34.31 -10.17
C LEU A 20 -32.04 -33.66 -10.90
N VAL A 21 -31.97 -32.35 -11.11
CA VAL A 21 -32.73 -31.69 -12.17
C VAL A 21 -31.80 -30.77 -12.94
N LEU A 22 -31.60 -31.12 -14.19
CA LEU A 22 -31.00 -30.32 -15.25
C LEU A 22 -31.98 -29.21 -15.69
N GLY A 23 -31.47 -28.04 -15.95
CA GLY A 23 -32.16 -27.00 -16.75
C GLY A 23 -31.84 -25.59 -16.28
N GLY A 24 -30.99 -24.91 -16.96
CA GLY A 24 -31.15 -24.03 -18.07
C GLY A 24 -30.64 -22.63 -17.84
N CYS A 25 -29.56 -22.26 -18.49
CA CYS A 25 -29.13 -20.97 -19.02
C CYS A 25 -29.68 -19.67 -18.46
N SER A 26 -28.80 -18.83 -17.90
CA SER A 26 -28.68 -17.43 -18.36
C SER A 26 -27.46 -16.71 -17.73
N GLY A 27 -26.68 -16.08 -18.58
CA GLY A 27 -25.86 -14.89 -18.26
C GLY A 27 -24.55 -15.14 -17.52
N SER A 28 -23.55 -15.71 -18.18
CA SER A 28 -22.16 -15.72 -17.70
C SER A 28 -21.49 -14.39 -18.01
N SER A 29 -21.19 -13.62 -16.98
CA SER A 29 -20.08 -12.68 -17.01
C SER A 29 -18.79 -13.50 -16.87
N ASN A 30 -18.14 -13.85 -17.99
CA ASN A 30 -16.86 -14.54 -17.99
C ASN A 30 -15.71 -13.55 -17.73
N GLY A 31 -15.46 -13.22 -16.46
CA GLY A 31 -14.12 -12.82 -16.02
C GLY A 31 -13.35 -14.09 -15.61
N PRO A 32 -12.03 -14.16 -15.78
CA PRO A 32 -11.25 -15.26 -15.23
C PRO A 32 -11.45 -15.31 -13.72
N ALA A 33 -11.93 -16.47 -13.21
CA ALA A 33 -12.07 -16.67 -11.77
C ALA A 33 -10.66 -16.58 -11.12
N SER A 34 -10.57 -15.88 -10.00
CA SER A 34 -9.35 -15.91 -9.17
C SER A 34 -9.09 -17.34 -8.70
N THR A 35 -7.84 -17.77 -8.74
CA THR A 35 -7.45 -19.03 -8.11
C THR A 35 -7.08 -18.79 -6.66
N ASP A 36 -7.63 -19.58 -5.74
CA ASP A 36 -7.31 -19.51 -4.31
C ASP A 36 -5.91 -20.06 -4.00
N SER A 37 -5.06 -20.20 -5.00
CA SER A 37 -3.69 -20.67 -4.84
C SER A 37 -2.73 -20.08 -5.87
N ALA A 38 -1.47 -19.93 -5.47
CA ALA A 38 -0.37 -19.57 -6.35
C ALA A 38 0.76 -20.59 -6.21
N GLY A 39 1.09 -21.29 -7.33
CA GLY A 39 2.07 -22.36 -7.29
C GLY A 39 1.73 -23.45 -6.26
N GLY A 40 0.44 -23.74 -6.00
CA GLY A 40 0.01 -24.71 -4.99
C GLY A 40 0.10 -24.21 -3.52
N VAL A 41 0.30 -22.91 -3.30
CA VAL A 41 0.17 -22.25 -1.99
C VAL A 41 -1.19 -21.60 -1.93
N GLU A 42 -1.98 -21.89 -0.89
CA GLU A 42 -3.28 -21.23 -0.65
C GLU A 42 -3.09 -19.73 -0.47
N ILE A 43 -3.96 -18.93 -1.10
CA ILE A 43 -3.96 -17.47 -0.98
C ILE A 43 -5.14 -17.06 -0.11
N LYS A 44 -4.83 -16.61 1.11
CA LYS A 44 -5.85 -16.14 2.06
C LYS A 44 -6.15 -14.65 1.82
N PRO A 45 -7.42 -14.26 1.81
CA PRO A 45 -7.79 -12.85 1.55
C PRO A 45 -7.34 -11.89 2.67
N THR A 46 -7.30 -12.36 3.91
CA THR A 46 -7.06 -11.53 5.11
C THR A 46 -5.72 -11.77 5.79
N GLY A 47 -4.79 -12.46 5.11
CA GLY A 47 -3.45 -12.70 5.62
C GLY A 47 -3.20 -14.13 6.09
N ASP A 48 -1.95 -14.55 5.95
CA ASP A 48 -1.38 -15.82 6.45
C ASP A 48 -0.03 -15.54 7.12
N TYR A 49 -0.04 -15.19 8.40
CA TYR A 49 1.13 -14.78 9.15
C TYR A 49 1.36 -15.61 10.43
N ASN A 50 0.77 -16.83 10.50
CA ASN A 50 0.85 -17.72 11.67
C ASN A 50 0.43 -17.00 12.96
N PRO A 51 -0.81 -16.50 13.05
CA PRO A 51 -1.27 -15.82 14.25
C PRO A 51 -1.31 -16.82 15.43
N LEU A 52 -0.58 -16.51 16.47
CA LEU A 52 -0.57 -17.27 17.72
C LEU A 52 -0.80 -16.34 18.91
N GLU A 53 -1.54 -16.84 19.88
CA GLU A 53 -1.69 -16.17 21.16
C GLU A 53 -0.35 -16.07 21.88
N ARG A 54 -0.16 -15.02 22.64
CA ARG A 54 1.11 -14.71 23.30
C ARG A 54 1.65 -15.83 24.18
N ASP A 55 0.77 -16.60 24.85
CA ASP A 55 1.14 -17.72 25.70
C ASP A 55 1.65 -18.95 24.92
N GLN A 56 1.39 -19.02 23.61
CA GLN A 56 1.90 -20.05 22.70
C GLN A 56 3.28 -19.68 22.13
N ILE A 57 3.77 -18.48 22.37
CA ILE A 57 5.05 -17.98 21.90
C ILE A 57 6.06 -18.05 23.03
N ARG A 58 7.20 -18.69 22.78
CA ARG A 58 8.30 -18.77 23.74
C ARG A 58 8.97 -17.42 23.93
N ASP A 59 9.56 -17.20 25.10
CA ASP A 59 10.43 -16.06 25.33
C ASP A 59 11.84 -16.33 24.77
N GLY A 60 12.47 -15.28 24.26
CA GLY A 60 13.83 -15.30 23.77
C GLY A 60 13.98 -15.72 22.31
N GLY A 61 15.21 -15.65 21.84
CA GLY A 61 15.61 -15.92 20.47
C GLY A 61 15.78 -14.67 19.64
N GLU A 62 16.39 -14.84 18.46
CA GLU A 62 16.68 -13.78 17.53
C GLU A 62 15.84 -13.92 16.25
N LEU A 63 15.51 -12.81 15.62
CA LEU A 63 14.86 -12.74 14.32
C LEU A 63 15.74 -11.95 13.36
N ASN A 64 16.15 -12.57 12.26
CA ASN A 64 16.98 -11.97 11.23
C ASN A 64 16.16 -11.79 9.95
N LEU A 65 16.12 -10.57 9.44
CA LEU A 65 15.32 -10.19 8.27
C LEU A 65 16.16 -9.40 7.26
N ALA A 66 15.68 -9.34 6.02
CA ALA A 66 16.23 -8.46 5.01
C ALA A 66 15.35 -7.21 4.86
N VAL A 67 15.97 -6.10 4.46
CA VAL A 67 15.33 -4.89 3.94
C VAL A 67 15.96 -4.53 2.59
N SER A 68 15.25 -3.82 1.74
CA SER A 68 15.77 -3.37 0.45
C SER A 68 16.68 -2.14 0.61
N ALA A 69 16.44 -1.32 1.64
CA ALA A 69 17.24 -0.14 1.92
C ALA A 69 17.33 0.18 3.41
N VAL A 70 18.54 0.54 3.86
CA VAL A 70 18.76 1.30 5.10
C VAL A 70 19.00 2.74 4.68
N ALA A 71 17.92 3.51 4.53
CA ALA A 71 17.97 4.86 4.01
C ALA A 71 18.68 5.83 4.97
N GLU A 72 19.42 6.80 4.43
CA GLU A 72 20.05 7.85 5.24
C GLU A 72 19.01 8.73 5.97
N GLN A 73 17.83 8.93 5.37
CA GLN A 73 16.69 9.61 6.00
C GLN A 73 15.87 8.60 6.82
N SER A 74 15.91 8.74 8.14
CA SER A 74 15.20 7.88 9.09
C SER A 74 13.83 8.43 9.52
N ASN A 75 13.44 9.64 9.06
CA ASN A 75 12.12 10.23 9.29
C ASN A 75 11.10 9.64 8.30
N PRO A 76 10.14 8.81 8.70
CA PRO A 76 9.16 8.20 7.79
C PRO A 76 8.15 9.20 7.23
N SER A 77 7.98 10.38 7.84
CA SER A 77 7.09 11.44 7.34
C SER A 77 7.77 12.37 6.33
N HIS A 78 9.07 12.22 6.09
CA HIS A 78 9.81 13.04 5.13
C HIS A 78 9.55 12.59 3.69
N GLY A 79 9.48 13.53 2.74
CA GLY A 79 9.24 13.26 1.31
C GLY A 79 10.26 12.33 0.63
N ASN A 80 11.44 12.12 1.22
CA ASN A 80 12.45 11.17 0.76
C ASN A 80 12.43 9.83 1.50
N ALA A 81 11.44 9.59 2.37
CA ALA A 81 11.30 8.32 3.05
C ALA A 81 10.96 7.19 2.07
N VAL A 82 11.46 5.99 2.37
CA VAL A 82 11.12 4.77 1.64
C VAL A 82 10.32 3.84 2.55
N LEU A 83 9.65 2.83 1.98
CA LEU A 83 8.82 1.89 2.75
C LEU A 83 9.60 1.24 3.92
N ASP A 84 10.87 0.89 3.70
CA ASP A 84 11.70 0.29 4.74
C ASP A 84 11.98 1.24 5.91
N THR A 85 12.02 2.57 5.68
CA THR A 85 12.11 3.54 6.77
C THR A 85 10.92 3.40 7.73
N THR A 86 9.71 3.29 7.18
CA THR A 86 8.47 3.09 7.97
C THR A 86 8.46 1.72 8.65
N ASN A 87 8.88 0.66 7.96
CA ASN A 87 8.95 -0.70 8.53
C ASN A 87 9.90 -0.78 9.73
N LEU A 88 11.06 -0.12 9.66
CA LEU A 88 12.03 -0.06 10.75
C LEU A 88 11.54 0.82 11.90
N TRP A 89 10.83 1.93 11.60
CA TRP A 89 10.30 2.87 12.57
C TRP A 89 9.42 2.22 13.64
N TYR A 90 8.50 1.36 13.24
CA TYR A 90 7.53 0.73 14.15
C TYR A 90 8.11 -0.31 15.12
N TRP A 91 9.39 -0.65 15.00
CA TRP A 91 10.02 -1.51 16.01
C TRP A 91 10.38 -0.75 17.29
N TYR A 92 10.66 0.56 17.18
CA TYR A 92 11.11 1.35 18.31
C TYR A 92 10.28 2.62 18.58
N ASN A 93 9.22 2.84 17.84
CA ASN A 93 8.34 4.00 17.96
C ASN A 93 6.88 3.59 18.21
N PRO A 94 6.00 4.54 18.59
CA PRO A 94 4.60 4.26 18.85
C PRO A 94 3.88 3.65 17.64
N GLN A 95 3.00 2.69 17.93
CA GLN A 95 2.02 2.11 17.03
C GLN A 95 0.64 2.24 17.66
N LEU A 96 -0.03 3.38 17.42
CA LEU A 96 -1.29 3.72 18.10
C LEU A 96 -2.46 2.84 17.69
N VAL A 97 -2.43 2.33 16.47
CA VAL A 97 -3.52 1.57 15.85
C VAL A 97 -2.96 0.22 15.37
N LEU A 98 -3.70 -0.83 15.59
CA LEU A 98 -3.46 -2.15 15.03
C LEU A 98 -4.45 -2.37 13.88
N LEU A 99 -3.99 -3.06 12.83
CA LEU A 99 -4.79 -3.39 11.65
C LEU A 99 -4.95 -4.89 11.55
N ASP A 100 -6.14 -5.35 11.22
CA ASP A 100 -6.41 -6.73 10.82
C ASP A 100 -6.20 -6.92 9.31
N GLY A 101 -6.13 -8.16 8.88
CA GLY A 101 -5.80 -8.46 7.48
C GLY A 101 -6.87 -8.06 6.47
N ASP A 102 -8.11 -7.86 6.90
CA ASP A 102 -9.22 -7.33 6.10
C ASP A 102 -9.25 -5.79 6.03
N GLY A 103 -8.33 -5.14 6.78
CA GLY A 103 -8.25 -3.69 6.87
C GLY A 103 -9.10 -3.08 7.98
N SER A 104 -9.77 -3.87 8.81
CA SER A 104 -10.37 -3.35 10.04
C SER A 104 -9.28 -2.87 11.01
N TRP A 105 -9.61 -1.89 11.84
CA TRP A 105 -8.65 -1.28 12.73
C TRP A 105 -9.19 -1.19 14.16
N HIS A 106 -8.29 -1.21 15.14
CA HIS A 106 -8.61 -1.00 16.54
C HIS A 106 -7.47 -0.29 17.27
N PRO A 107 -7.77 0.43 18.37
CA PRO A 107 -6.74 1.06 19.16
C PRO A 107 -5.75 0.03 19.71
N ASN A 108 -4.46 0.35 19.71
CA ASN A 108 -3.48 -0.43 20.46
C ASN A 108 -3.62 -0.11 21.96
N PRO A 109 -4.09 -1.06 22.79
CA PRO A 109 -4.40 -0.78 24.21
C PRO A 109 -3.17 -0.41 25.04
N THR A 110 -1.97 -0.70 24.54
CA THR A 110 -0.73 -0.30 25.22
C THR A 110 -0.52 1.21 25.16
N TYR A 111 -0.96 1.89 24.09
CA TYR A 111 -0.82 3.33 23.94
C TYR A 111 -2.10 4.10 24.21
N LEU A 112 -3.24 3.55 23.83
CA LEU A 112 -4.54 4.21 23.88
C LEU A 112 -5.53 3.39 24.68
N THR A 113 -6.06 3.98 25.73
CA THR A 113 -7.10 3.35 26.55
C THR A 113 -8.48 3.50 25.93
N ASN A 114 -8.68 4.51 25.06
CA ASN A 114 -9.91 4.75 24.34
C ASN A 114 -9.69 5.66 23.13
N ILE A 115 -10.55 5.54 22.11
CA ILE A 115 -10.73 6.54 21.05
C ILE A 115 -12.24 6.74 20.87
N LYS A 116 -12.66 7.99 20.81
CA LYS A 116 -14.05 8.35 20.52
C LYS A 116 -14.07 9.40 19.42
N ASP A 117 -14.94 9.23 18.44
CA ASP A 117 -15.24 10.28 17.47
C ASP A 117 -16.71 10.67 17.52
N GLU A 118 -16.99 11.91 17.20
CA GLU A 118 -18.34 12.46 17.09
C GLU A 118 -18.36 13.62 16.08
N VAL A 119 -19.55 13.90 15.57
CA VAL A 119 -19.77 15.08 14.72
C VAL A 119 -20.47 16.16 15.56
N VAL A 120 -19.79 17.28 15.76
CA VAL A 120 -20.30 18.43 16.51
C VAL A 120 -20.34 19.65 15.58
N ASP A 121 -21.52 20.24 15.40
CA ASP A 121 -21.72 21.41 14.53
C ASP A 121 -21.14 21.24 13.10
N GLY A 122 -21.27 20.02 12.53
CA GLY A 122 -20.78 19.70 11.20
C GLY A 122 -19.26 19.50 11.10
N LYS A 123 -18.58 19.32 12.22
CA LYS A 123 -17.14 19.05 12.32
C LYS A 123 -16.88 17.71 12.99
N THR A 124 -15.93 16.94 12.48
CA THR A 124 -15.44 15.77 13.20
C THR A 124 -14.59 16.21 14.38
N VAL A 125 -14.87 15.65 15.55
CA VAL A 125 -14.09 15.79 16.78
C VAL A 125 -13.66 14.40 17.22
N VAL A 126 -12.37 14.18 17.35
CA VAL A 126 -11.81 12.90 17.80
C VAL A 126 -11.10 13.10 19.13
N THR A 127 -11.46 12.27 20.10
CA THR A 127 -10.84 12.27 21.43
C THR A 127 -10.03 10.98 21.59
N TYR A 128 -8.74 11.13 21.91
CA TYR A 128 -7.83 10.01 22.22
C TYR A 128 -7.51 10.04 23.71
N ASP A 129 -7.73 8.94 24.41
CA ASP A 129 -7.30 8.77 25.80
C ASP A 129 -5.99 7.97 25.79
N ILE A 130 -4.90 8.64 26.14
CA ILE A 130 -3.55 8.06 26.11
C ILE A 130 -3.27 7.34 27.43
N ASN A 131 -2.63 6.16 27.34
CA ASN A 131 -2.15 5.43 28.52
C ASN A 131 -1.29 6.35 29.41
N PRO A 132 -1.59 6.48 30.71
CA PRO A 132 -0.83 7.33 31.62
C PRO A 132 0.68 7.06 31.64
N ASP A 133 1.08 5.81 31.46
CA ASP A 133 2.48 5.37 31.52
C ASP A 133 3.26 5.60 30.22
N ALA A 134 2.56 5.96 29.12
CA ALA A 134 3.18 6.15 27.82
C ALA A 134 4.16 7.32 27.82
N ALA A 135 5.43 7.05 27.51
CA ALA A 135 6.50 8.05 27.45
C ALA A 135 7.60 7.63 26.48
N TYR A 136 8.33 8.60 25.97
CA TYR A 136 9.55 8.38 25.18
C TYR A 136 10.73 7.95 26.05
N ASN A 137 11.77 7.39 25.43
CA ASN A 137 12.97 6.90 26.13
C ASN A 137 13.76 8.00 26.85
N ASP A 138 13.64 9.25 26.47
CA ASP A 138 14.23 10.39 27.17
C ASP A 138 13.42 10.85 28.38
N GLY A 139 12.20 10.29 28.58
CA GLY A 139 11.27 10.61 29.65
C GLY A 139 10.20 11.64 29.26
N THR A 140 10.22 12.16 28.03
CA THR A 140 9.16 13.04 27.53
C THR A 140 7.83 12.28 27.50
N PRO A 141 6.75 12.79 28.14
CA PRO A 141 5.45 12.13 28.09
C PRO A 141 4.91 12.04 26.66
N LEU A 142 4.30 10.91 26.30
CA LEU A 142 3.45 10.84 25.14
C LEU A 142 2.09 11.43 25.53
N ASP A 143 1.81 12.65 25.06
CA ASP A 143 0.63 13.42 25.43
C ASP A 143 0.11 14.28 24.26
N TRP A 144 -0.87 15.15 24.51
CA TRP A 144 -1.50 15.97 23.48
C TRP A 144 -0.50 16.84 22.69
N ARG A 145 0.62 17.26 23.29
CA ARG A 145 1.66 18.07 22.64
C ARG A 145 2.36 17.33 21.52
N VAL A 146 2.47 16.00 21.62
CA VAL A 146 3.02 15.16 20.55
C VAL A 146 2.11 15.17 19.33
N PHE A 147 0.80 15.11 19.54
CA PHE A 147 -0.19 15.17 18.45
C PHE A 147 -0.21 16.58 17.83
N GLU A 148 -0.20 17.62 18.65
CA GLU A 148 -0.13 19.01 18.17
C GLU A 148 1.13 19.24 17.33
N ASN A 149 2.30 18.77 17.81
CA ASN A 149 3.56 18.87 17.10
C ASN A 149 3.51 18.14 15.76
N THR A 150 3.03 16.89 15.76
CA THR A 150 2.88 16.08 14.53
C THR A 150 1.97 16.78 13.53
N TRP A 151 0.84 17.33 13.96
CA TRP A 151 -0.04 18.10 13.10
C TRP A 151 0.63 19.33 12.51
N LYS A 152 1.29 20.16 13.31
CA LYS A 152 1.99 21.37 12.84
C LYS A 152 3.09 21.06 11.82
N LEU A 153 3.77 19.93 11.95
CA LEU A 153 4.80 19.48 11.02
C LEU A 153 4.21 18.91 9.72
N SER A 154 2.95 18.42 9.76
CA SER A 154 2.35 17.70 8.63
C SER A 154 1.25 18.48 7.90
N ASN A 155 0.75 19.61 8.43
CA ASN A 155 -0.40 20.34 7.88
C ASN A 155 -0.12 21.16 6.61
N GLY A 156 1.15 21.23 6.18
CA GLY A 156 1.56 21.93 4.97
C GLY A 156 1.55 23.46 5.05
N GLU A 157 1.33 24.06 6.23
CA GLU A 157 1.40 25.51 6.41
C GLU A 157 2.83 26.03 6.28
N ASN A 158 3.79 25.32 6.87
CA ASN A 158 5.22 25.64 6.73
C ASN A 158 5.79 24.98 5.47
N LYS A 159 6.03 25.78 4.44
CA LYS A 159 6.52 25.31 3.13
C LYS A 159 8.00 24.87 3.13
N ASP A 160 8.74 25.17 4.19
CA ASP A 160 10.13 24.71 4.34
C ASP A 160 10.19 23.25 4.84
N ILE A 161 9.08 22.66 5.30
CA ILE A 161 8.99 21.27 5.72
C ILE A 161 8.74 20.38 4.50
N VAL A 162 9.64 19.43 4.24
CA VAL A 162 9.54 18.47 3.13
C VAL A 162 8.75 17.24 3.61
N VAL A 163 7.46 17.42 3.90
CA VAL A 163 6.57 16.32 4.31
C VAL A 163 6.15 15.47 3.11
N ASN A 164 5.93 14.17 3.32
CA ASN A 164 5.52 13.24 2.27
C ASN A 164 4.05 13.41 1.85
N SER A 165 3.14 13.73 2.78
CA SER A 165 1.73 14.05 2.53
C SER A 165 1.20 15.00 3.58
N THR A 166 0.27 15.86 3.17
CA THR A 166 -0.50 16.74 4.05
C THR A 166 -1.95 16.29 4.18
N ASP A 167 -2.35 15.23 3.48
CA ASP A 167 -3.73 14.78 3.37
C ASP A 167 -4.34 14.53 4.75
N GLY A 168 -5.48 15.16 5.01
CA GLY A 168 -6.21 15.12 6.27
C GLY A 168 -5.62 15.99 7.38
N TYR A 169 -4.30 16.17 7.47
CA TYR A 169 -3.69 17.10 8.43
C TYR A 169 -4.01 18.56 8.12
N ASP A 170 -4.15 18.92 6.87
CA ASP A 170 -4.57 20.24 6.41
C ASP A 170 -6.03 20.56 6.74
N LEU A 171 -6.85 19.53 6.99
CA LEU A 171 -8.24 19.64 7.43
C LEU A 171 -8.41 19.78 8.94
N ILE A 172 -7.37 19.60 9.74
CA ILE A 172 -7.42 19.82 11.20
C ILE A 172 -7.49 21.32 11.49
N GLU A 173 -8.42 21.69 12.35
CA GLU A 173 -8.59 23.07 12.87
C GLU A 173 -7.76 23.29 14.14
N SER A 174 -7.78 22.30 15.04
CA SER A 174 -7.05 22.36 16.31
C SER A 174 -6.72 20.99 16.87
N VAL A 175 -5.62 20.94 17.61
CA VAL A 175 -5.24 19.83 18.50
C VAL A 175 -4.98 20.41 19.87
N THR A 176 -5.73 19.98 20.89
CA THR A 176 -5.68 20.53 22.25
C THR A 176 -5.71 19.43 23.30
N ALA A 177 -5.34 19.79 24.55
CA ALA A 177 -5.64 18.93 25.67
C ALA A 177 -7.17 18.88 25.90
N GLY A 178 -7.66 17.71 26.32
CA GLY A 178 -9.01 17.55 26.86
C GLY A 178 -9.05 17.78 28.38
N GLU A 179 -9.58 16.82 29.13
CA GLU A 179 -9.67 16.90 30.59
C GLU A 179 -8.30 16.81 31.31
N SER A 180 -7.29 16.31 30.62
CA SER A 180 -5.91 16.18 31.11
C SER A 180 -4.90 16.25 29.97
N ASP A 181 -3.60 16.36 30.28
CA ASP A 181 -2.54 16.28 29.27
C ASP A 181 -2.50 14.92 28.53
N LYS A 182 -3.06 13.86 29.11
CA LYS A 182 -3.17 12.52 28.51
C LYS A 182 -4.44 12.33 27.68
N GLN A 183 -5.25 13.35 27.52
CA GLN A 183 -6.41 13.34 26.63
C GLN A 183 -6.18 14.34 25.50
N VAL A 184 -6.25 13.87 24.26
CA VAL A 184 -6.09 14.69 23.06
C VAL A 184 -7.45 14.90 22.43
N VAL A 185 -7.77 16.15 22.12
CA VAL A 185 -8.96 16.51 21.32
C VAL A 185 -8.50 17.07 19.98
N VAL A 186 -8.83 16.39 18.90
CA VAL A 186 -8.56 16.81 17.52
C VAL A 186 -9.88 17.27 16.91
N THR A 187 -9.96 18.55 16.56
CA THR A 187 -11.13 19.12 15.88
C THR A 187 -10.78 19.39 14.44
N PHE A 188 -11.62 18.90 13.52
CA PHE A 188 -11.48 19.15 12.09
C PHE A 188 -12.27 20.39 11.66
N LYS A 189 -11.90 21.01 10.55
CA LYS A 189 -12.58 22.17 9.95
C LYS A 189 -13.97 21.81 9.41
N GLN A 190 -14.19 20.51 9.12
CA GLN A 190 -15.39 19.93 8.54
C GLN A 190 -15.57 18.49 9.01
N THR A 191 -16.59 17.77 8.53
CA THR A 191 -16.65 16.31 8.71
C THR A 191 -15.52 15.65 7.94
N TYR A 192 -14.79 14.75 8.61
CA TYR A 192 -13.68 13.99 8.03
C TYR A 192 -13.72 12.55 8.53
N PRO A 193 -14.28 11.62 7.76
CA PRO A 193 -14.49 10.23 8.22
C PRO A 193 -13.21 9.39 8.24
N TRP A 194 -12.13 9.83 7.59
CA TRP A 194 -10.88 9.07 7.46
C TRP A 194 -9.81 9.44 8.50
N TRP A 195 -10.22 10.07 9.60
CA TRP A 195 -9.32 10.42 10.70
C TRP A 195 -8.48 9.24 11.24
N PRO A 196 -8.88 7.93 11.15
CA PRO A 196 -8.03 6.82 11.59
C PRO A 196 -6.73 6.65 10.80
N ALA A 197 -6.63 7.24 9.59
CA ALA A 197 -5.40 7.28 8.81
C ALA A 197 -4.32 8.19 9.41
N LEU A 198 -4.74 9.15 10.27
CA LEU A 198 -3.84 10.15 10.81
C LEU A 198 -3.16 9.68 12.10
N PHE A 199 -2.05 10.32 12.45
CA PHE A 199 -1.27 10.04 13.66
C PHE A 199 -0.73 8.61 13.76
N SER A 200 -0.67 7.87 12.64
CA SER A 200 0.02 6.58 12.58
C SER A 200 1.52 6.72 12.86
N ILE A 201 2.10 7.87 12.54
CA ILE A 201 3.47 8.26 12.88
C ILE A 201 3.41 9.51 13.76
N LEU A 202 3.95 9.42 14.96
CA LEU A 202 4.03 10.54 15.89
C LEU A 202 5.46 11.11 15.92
N MET A 203 5.57 12.44 15.77
CA MET A 203 6.84 13.14 15.86
C MET A 203 7.10 13.61 17.29
N HIS A 204 8.27 13.20 17.83
CA HIS A 204 8.72 13.66 19.15
C HIS A 204 8.76 15.21 19.21
N PRO A 205 8.39 15.87 20.33
CA PRO A 205 8.41 17.34 20.43
C PRO A 205 9.79 17.99 20.22
N GLY A 206 10.88 17.21 20.29
CA GLY A 206 12.22 17.64 19.91
C GLY A 206 12.36 17.96 18.42
N VAL A 207 11.43 17.49 17.58
CA VAL A 207 11.33 17.88 16.15
C VAL A 207 10.52 19.17 16.08
N ALA A 208 11.13 20.29 16.47
CA ALA A 208 10.42 21.55 16.69
C ALA A 208 10.33 22.48 15.48
N ASP A 209 11.08 22.21 14.40
CA ASP A 209 11.18 23.09 13.23
C ASP A 209 11.51 22.34 11.93
N ALA A 210 11.50 23.08 10.82
CA ALA A 210 11.78 22.53 9.51
C ALA A 210 13.20 21.93 9.39
N GLN A 211 14.20 22.54 10.03
CA GLN A 211 15.56 22.03 9.98
C GLN A 211 15.64 20.67 10.67
N THR A 212 15.11 20.55 11.87
CA THR A 212 15.12 19.29 12.62
C THR A 212 14.27 18.22 11.92
N PHE A 213 13.14 18.61 11.31
CA PHE A 213 12.31 17.69 10.52
C PHE A 213 13.05 17.15 9.28
N ASN A 214 13.68 18.04 8.52
CA ASN A 214 14.31 17.68 7.25
C ASN A 214 15.70 17.01 7.44
N GLU A 215 16.48 17.45 8.41
CA GLU A 215 17.90 17.08 8.55
C GLU A 215 18.21 16.30 9.83
N GLY A 216 17.41 16.46 10.89
CA GLY A 216 17.71 15.87 12.20
C GLY A 216 17.78 14.34 12.17
N TYR A 217 17.02 13.72 11.29
CA TYR A 217 17.00 12.27 11.09
C TYR A 217 17.97 11.74 10.01
N LEU A 218 18.82 12.61 9.42
CA LEU A 218 19.84 12.16 8.47
C LEU A 218 20.95 11.40 9.20
N LYS A 219 21.03 10.09 8.94
CA LYS A 219 21.96 9.14 9.60
C LYS A 219 21.85 9.15 11.13
N ASN A 220 20.70 9.56 11.64
CA ASN A 220 20.42 9.60 13.07
C ASN A 220 18.97 9.15 13.34
N PRO A 221 18.74 7.91 13.82
CA PRO A 221 17.39 7.40 14.09
C PRO A 221 16.77 7.92 15.38
N HIS A 222 17.48 8.75 16.17
CA HIS A 222 17.05 9.26 17.47
C HIS A 222 16.56 8.17 18.44
N PRO A 223 17.41 7.25 18.89
CA PRO A 223 16.99 6.17 19.80
C PRO A 223 16.35 6.66 21.10
N GLU A 224 16.77 7.85 21.55
CA GLU A 224 16.23 8.52 22.75
C GLU A 224 14.78 8.98 22.57
N TRP A 225 14.34 9.19 21.35
CA TRP A 225 12.95 9.56 21.00
C TRP A 225 12.08 8.35 20.64
N GLY A 226 12.58 7.15 20.86
CA GLY A 226 11.78 5.94 20.74
C GLY A 226 10.80 5.77 21.89
N ALA A 227 9.65 5.15 21.63
CA ALA A 227 8.62 4.81 22.61
C ALA A 227 7.95 3.48 22.26
N GLY A 228 8.68 2.57 21.65
CA GLY A 228 8.22 1.24 21.24
C GLY A 228 8.67 0.12 22.17
N PRO A 229 8.20 -1.13 21.91
CA PRO A 229 8.58 -2.30 22.70
C PRO A 229 10.05 -2.67 22.57
N TYR A 230 10.67 -2.30 21.49
CA TYR A 230 12.11 -2.44 21.28
C TYR A 230 12.78 -1.06 21.27
N LYS A 231 14.09 -1.03 21.47
CA LYS A 231 14.95 0.13 21.27
C LYS A 231 16.03 -0.18 20.25
N VAL A 232 16.55 0.84 19.60
CA VAL A 232 17.71 0.72 18.70
C VAL A 232 18.92 0.27 19.51
N ASP A 233 19.51 -0.86 19.13
CA ASP A 233 20.81 -1.32 19.62
C ASP A 233 21.94 -0.83 18.70
N LYS A 234 21.74 -0.99 17.37
CA LYS A 234 22.67 -0.56 16.34
C LYS A 234 21.89 -0.04 15.13
N TYR A 235 22.33 1.08 14.58
CA TYR A 235 21.87 1.59 13.29
C TYR A 235 23.09 2.02 12.47
N ASP A 236 23.61 1.10 11.67
CA ASP A 236 24.88 1.26 10.96
C ASP A 236 24.63 1.43 9.45
N TYR A 237 24.72 2.66 9.00
CA TYR A 237 24.55 3.02 7.60
C TYR A 237 25.70 2.54 6.70
N ASN A 238 26.91 2.29 7.26
CA ASN A 238 28.04 1.81 6.47
C ASN A 238 27.93 0.32 6.15
N SER A 239 27.54 -0.49 7.14
CA SER A 239 27.29 -1.92 6.95
C SER A 239 25.84 -2.22 6.55
N SER A 240 25.00 -1.19 6.43
CA SER A 240 23.57 -1.29 6.11
C SER A 240 22.86 -2.33 6.98
N THR A 241 23.10 -2.25 8.30
CA THR A 241 22.56 -3.17 9.31
C THR A 241 21.89 -2.39 10.43
N VAL A 242 20.68 -2.80 10.79
CA VAL A 242 19.91 -2.25 11.91
C VAL A 242 19.56 -3.36 12.87
N SER A 243 19.76 -3.17 14.18
CA SER A 243 19.32 -4.11 15.20
C SER A 243 18.57 -3.45 16.34
N PHE A 244 17.62 -4.19 16.87
CA PHE A 244 16.76 -3.79 17.97
C PHE A 244 16.84 -4.83 19.08
N VAL A 245 16.75 -4.36 20.34
CA VAL A 245 16.68 -5.20 21.56
C VAL A 245 15.49 -4.75 22.40
N PRO A 246 14.98 -5.57 23.32
CA PRO A 246 13.91 -5.17 24.22
C PRO A 246 14.18 -3.84 24.89
N ASN A 247 13.18 -2.96 24.92
CA ASN A 247 13.27 -1.65 25.53
C ASN A 247 12.95 -1.77 27.03
N GLU A 248 13.90 -1.53 27.90
CA GLU A 248 13.72 -1.58 29.36
C GLU A 248 12.83 -0.47 29.93
N LYS A 249 12.56 0.59 29.12
CA LYS A 249 11.63 1.66 29.49
C LYS A 249 10.19 1.42 28.99
N TRP A 250 10.00 0.32 28.28
CA TRP A 250 8.70 -0.09 27.77
C TRP A 250 7.74 -0.43 28.90
N TRP A 251 6.58 0.19 28.92
CA TRP A 251 5.54 0.01 29.96
C TRP A 251 4.55 -1.12 29.65
N GLY A 252 4.55 -1.61 28.41
CA GLY A 252 3.69 -2.71 27.99
C GLY A 252 4.28 -4.09 28.31
N GLU A 253 3.70 -5.11 27.71
CA GLU A 253 4.20 -6.48 27.89
C GLU A 253 5.60 -6.67 27.27
N LYS A 254 6.48 -7.38 28.00
CA LYS A 254 7.85 -7.61 27.56
C LYS A 254 7.90 -8.24 26.16
N PRO A 255 8.66 -7.70 25.20
CA PRO A 255 8.83 -8.31 23.87
C PRO A 255 9.29 -9.76 23.94
N LYS A 256 8.82 -10.59 23.01
CA LYS A 256 9.13 -12.02 22.97
C LYS A 256 10.56 -12.33 22.51
N LEU A 257 11.12 -11.52 21.61
CA LEU A 257 12.46 -11.73 21.04
C LEU A 257 13.53 -10.99 21.85
N ASP A 258 14.73 -11.59 21.95
CA ASP A 258 15.90 -10.94 22.55
C ASP A 258 16.55 -9.94 21.59
N ARG A 259 16.43 -10.16 20.28
CA ARG A 259 17.03 -9.32 19.23
C ARG A 259 16.27 -9.46 17.91
N VAL A 260 16.17 -8.35 17.20
CA VAL A 260 15.72 -8.32 15.80
C VAL A 260 16.80 -7.62 14.98
N THR A 261 17.23 -8.23 13.89
CA THR A 261 18.28 -7.69 13.02
C THR A 261 17.79 -7.61 11.58
N PHE A 262 17.95 -6.45 10.99
CA PHE A 262 17.70 -6.20 9.57
C PHE A 262 19.02 -5.96 8.84
N ARG A 263 19.17 -6.58 7.66
CA ARG A 263 20.30 -6.35 6.76
C ARG A 263 19.79 -5.95 5.39
N GLN A 264 20.41 -4.95 4.79
CA GLN A 264 20.09 -4.59 3.41
C GLN A 264 20.58 -5.68 2.47
N MET A 265 19.67 -6.15 1.61
CA MET A 265 19.95 -7.17 0.59
C MET A 265 19.16 -6.89 -0.67
N GLU A 266 19.77 -7.14 -1.82
CA GLU A 266 19.04 -7.19 -3.09
C GLU A 266 18.13 -8.42 -3.15
N SER A 267 16.99 -8.30 -3.86
CA SER A 267 15.95 -9.34 -3.90
C SER A 267 16.45 -10.73 -4.24
N GLN A 268 17.43 -10.85 -5.17
CA GLN A 268 17.99 -12.14 -5.53
C GLN A 268 18.90 -12.71 -4.43
N ALA A 269 19.50 -11.87 -3.60
CA ALA A 269 20.35 -12.31 -2.50
C ALA A 269 19.52 -12.86 -1.32
N THR A 270 18.29 -12.39 -1.13
CA THR A 270 17.47 -12.76 0.03
C THR A 270 17.13 -14.26 0.05
N ILE A 271 16.79 -14.88 -1.09
CA ILE A 271 16.48 -16.31 -1.12
C ILE A 271 17.72 -17.16 -0.80
N ASN A 272 18.90 -16.74 -1.24
CA ASN A 272 20.14 -17.43 -0.95
C ASN A 272 20.49 -17.31 0.54
N ALA A 273 20.33 -16.11 1.14
CA ALA A 273 20.54 -15.88 2.57
C ALA A 273 19.53 -16.67 3.43
N PHE A 274 18.27 -16.77 2.98
CA PHE A 274 17.26 -17.60 3.64
C PHE A 274 17.63 -19.09 3.58
N GLN A 275 18.06 -19.57 2.42
CA GLN A 275 18.52 -20.95 2.25
C GLN A 275 19.75 -21.28 3.11
N ALA A 276 20.66 -20.31 3.26
CA ALA A 276 21.83 -20.42 4.14
C ALA A 276 21.48 -20.30 5.64
N GLY A 277 20.24 -19.92 5.99
CA GLY A 277 19.80 -19.71 7.37
C GLY A 277 20.28 -18.38 7.97
N GLU A 278 20.73 -17.44 7.16
CA GLU A 278 21.19 -16.11 7.58
C GLU A 278 20.03 -15.16 7.88
N ILE A 279 18.87 -15.38 7.26
CA ILE A 279 17.60 -14.70 7.54
C ILE A 279 16.49 -15.73 7.77
N ASP A 280 15.43 -15.31 8.46
CA ASP A 280 14.37 -16.19 8.96
C ASP A 280 13.08 -16.17 8.14
N ALA A 281 12.94 -15.19 7.26
CA ALA A 281 11.83 -15.06 6.33
C ALA A 281 12.24 -14.26 5.08
N THR A 282 11.57 -14.53 3.95
CA THR A 282 11.79 -13.82 2.68
C THR A 282 10.57 -13.89 1.76
N ASP A 283 10.39 -12.89 0.89
CA ASP A 283 9.41 -12.92 -0.21
C ASP A 283 9.82 -13.97 -1.27
N VAL A 284 8.86 -14.76 -1.73
CA VAL A 284 9.08 -15.84 -2.71
C VAL A 284 8.07 -15.79 -3.85
N ALA A 285 7.59 -14.61 -4.20
CA ALA A 285 6.56 -14.39 -5.21
C ALA A 285 7.07 -14.47 -6.68
N THR A 286 8.10 -15.28 -6.95
CA THR A 286 8.54 -15.65 -8.30
C THR A 286 8.65 -17.16 -8.43
N LYS A 287 8.56 -17.67 -9.66
CA LYS A 287 8.69 -19.11 -9.95
C LYS A 287 9.93 -19.73 -9.31
N ASP A 288 11.08 -19.09 -9.48
CA ASP A 288 12.38 -19.63 -9.07
C ASP A 288 12.54 -19.59 -7.55
N THR A 289 12.21 -18.46 -6.90
CA THR A 289 12.30 -18.33 -5.44
C THR A 289 11.30 -19.25 -4.74
N LEU A 290 10.09 -19.41 -5.30
CA LEU A 290 9.08 -20.33 -4.77
C LEU A 290 9.55 -21.80 -4.89
N ALA A 291 10.16 -22.19 -6.00
CA ALA A 291 10.69 -23.55 -6.18
C ALA A 291 11.82 -23.86 -5.17
N ILE A 292 12.71 -22.89 -4.92
CA ILE A 292 13.76 -23.03 -3.89
C ILE A 292 13.13 -23.21 -2.52
N ALA A 293 12.21 -22.34 -2.10
CA ALA A 293 11.56 -22.40 -0.80
C ALA A 293 10.83 -23.72 -0.57
N LYS A 294 10.13 -24.25 -1.60
CA LYS A 294 9.44 -25.55 -1.54
C LYS A 294 10.37 -26.74 -1.34
N SER A 295 11.62 -26.63 -1.73
CA SER A 295 12.63 -27.68 -1.55
C SER A 295 13.21 -27.72 -0.15
N MET A 296 12.98 -26.68 0.69
CA MET A 296 13.56 -26.55 2.01
C MET A 296 12.75 -27.31 3.06
N LYS A 297 13.44 -27.81 4.09
CA LYS A 297 12.82 -28.41 5.27
C LYS A 297 12.56 -27.34 6.33
N ASP A 298 11.57 -27.58 7.19
CA ASP A 298 11.23 -26.70 8.32
C ASP A 298 10.89 -25.25 7.93
N VAL A 299 10.38 -25.09 6.71
CA VAL A 299 9.91 -23.85 6.14
C VAL A 299 8.42 -23.99 5.80
N ASP A 300 7.64 -22.97 6.12
CA ASP A 300 6.29 -22.78 5.62
C ASP A 300 6.29 -21.65 4.58
N ILE A 301 5.47 -21.84 3.55
CA ILE A 301 5.21 -20.80 2.56
C ILE A 301 3.78 -20.33 2.79
N ARG A 302 3.65 -19.07 3.15
CA ARG A 302 2.39 -18.42 3.50
C ARG A 302 1.94 -17.54 2.38
N GLY A 303 0.64 -17.58 2.05
CA GLY A 303 0.06 -16.85 0.95
C GLY A 303 -1.10 -15.95 1.37
N ALA A 304 -1.09 -14.71 0.89
CA ALA A 304 -2.19 -13.77 1.06
C ALA A 304 -2.39 -12.92 -0.19
N LEU A 305 -3.55 -12.26 -0.28
CA LEU A 305 -3.73 -11.19 -1.25
C LEU A 305 -2.85 -10.00 -0.85
N ARG A 306 -2.16 -9.43 -1.83
CA ARG A 306 -1.20 -8.35 -1.59
C ARG A 306 -1.89 -7.00 -1.80
N PRO A 307 -1.84 -6.06 -0.84
CA PRO A 307 -2.31 -4.70 -1.04
C PRO A 307 -1.31 -3.90 -1.91
N LYS A 308 -1.11 -4.36 -3.15
CA LYS A 308 -0.21 -3.79 -4.14
C LYS A 308 -0.94 -3.60 -5.47
N GLN A 309 -0.72 -2.46 -6.09
CA GLN A 309 -1.22 -2.14 -7.43
C GLN A 309 -0.06 -2.04 -8.41
N TYR A 310 -0.07 -2.84 -9.48
CA TYR A 310 0.77 -2.64 -10.64
C TYR A 310 -0.03 -1.89 -11.70
N PHE A 311 0.52 -0.83 -12.24
CA PHE A 311 -0.15 0.00 -13.24
C PHE A 311 0.81 0.62 -14.25
N GLY A 312 0.28 0.92 -15.44
CA GLY A 312 0.91 1.78 -16.43
C GLY A 312 0.49 3.22 -16.24
N MET A 313 1.43 4.14 -16.38
CA MET A 313 1.17 5.58 -16.36
C MET A 313 1.58 6.19 -17.70
N PHE A 314 0.69 6.99 -18.28
CA PHE A 314 0.82 7.65 -19.57
C PHE A 314 0.84 9.15 -19.35
N ASN A 315 1.93 9.81 -19.77
CA ASN A 315 2.12 11.23 -19.56
C ASN A 315 1.32 12.04 -20.60
N SER A 316 0.19 12.61 -20.19
CA SER A 316 -0.67 13.42 -21.04
C SER A 316 -0.03 14.73 -21.55
N LYS A 317 1.17 15.07 -21.08
CA LYS A 317 1.94 16.23 -21.53
C LYS A 317 3.03 15.87 -22.54
N ALA A 318 3.21 14.56 -22.82
CA ALA A 318 4.18 14.11 -23.80
C ALA A 318 3.65 14.28 -25.24
N PRO A 319 4.55 14.57 -26.21
CA PRO A 319 4.16 14.71 -27.60
C PRO A 319 3.40 13.50 -28.14
N GLY A 320 2.21 13.74 -28.71
CA GLY A 320 1.30 12.71 -29.23
C GLY A 320 0.35 12.15 -28.17
N LEU A 321 0.55 12.42 -26.87
CA LEU A 321 -0.34 11.99 -25.77
C LEU A 321 -1.21 13.12 -25.22
N GLU A 322 -1.12 14.33 -25.76
CA GLU A 322 -1.96 15.46 -25.34
C GLU A 322 -3.44 15.23 -25.68
N ASP A 323 -3.70 14.57 -26.82
CA ASP A 323 -5.05 14.21 -27.25
C ASP A 323 -5.57 13.02 -26.45
N VAL A 324 -6.69 13.20 -25.75
CA VAL A 324 -7.35 12.16 -24.97
C VAL A 324 -7.77 10.96 -25.83
N LYS A 325 -8.14 11.17 -27.11
CA LYS A 325 -8.50 10.10 -28.03
C LYS A 325 -7.33 9.19 -28.37
N VAL A 326 -6.12 9.74 -28.46
CA VAL A 326 -4.91 8.94 -28.63
C VAL A 326 -4.67 8.09 -27.40
N ARG A 327 -4.78 8.66 -26.19
CA ARG A 327 -4.63 7.89 -24.96
C ARG A 327 -5.70 6.80 -24.83
N GLU A 328 -6.98 7.11 -25.18
CA GLU A 328 -8.06 6.12 -25.27
C GLU A 328 -7.68 4.94 -26.18
N ALA A 329 -7.16 5.26 -27.36
CA ALA A 329 -6.73 4.23 -28.32
C ALA A 329 -5.62 3.33 -27.75
N LEU A 330 -4.62 3.92 -27.07
CA LEU A 330 -3.55 3.14 -26.44
C LEU A 330 -4.09 2.21 -25.35
N PHE A 331 -4.96 2.72 -24.49
CA PHE A 331 -5.60 1.92 -23.43
C PHE A 331 -6.45 0.79 -24.00
N THR A 332 -7.23 1.10 -25.05
CA THR A 332 -8.05 0.10 -25.75
C THR A 332 -7.20 -0.95 -26.46
N GLY A 333 -6.00 -0.58 -26.94
CA GLY A 333 -5.07 -1.47 -27.67
C GLY A 333 -4.18 -2.33 -26.77
N ILE A 334 -4.15 -2.10 -25.46
CA ILE A 334 -3.31 -2.85 -24.50
C ILE A 334 -4.14 -3.89 -23.76
N ASP A 335 -3.76 -5.18 -23.90
CA ASP A 335 -4.34 -6.27 -23.15
C ASP A 335 -3.72 -6.37 -21.74
N ARG A 336 -4.45 -5.89 -20.73
CA ARG A 336 -4.05 -5.96 -19.33
C ARG A 336 -3.88 -7.40 -18.82
N SER A 337 -4.63 -8.35 -19.39
CA SER A 337 -4.55 -9.76 -19.00
C SER A 337 -3.18 -10.35 -19.37
N THR A 338 -2.65 -9.99 -20.52
CA THR A 338 -1.29 -10.36 -20.93
C THR A 338 -0.23 -9.79 -19.98
N LEU A 339 -0.40 -8.53 -19.51
CA LEU A 339 0.53 -7.92 -18.55
C LEU A 339 0.46 -8.62 -17.18
N ALA A 340 -0.74 -8.97 -16.72
CA ALA A 340 -0.94 -9.73 -15.49
C ALA A 340 -0.33 -11.14 -15.58
N GLN A 341 -0.51 -11.84 -16.72
CA GLN A 341 0.10 -13.15 -16.95
C GLN A 341 1.63 -13.10 -16.93
N ILE A 342 2.24 -12.03 -17.46
CA ILE A 342 3.69 -11.82 -17.35
C ILE A 342 4.08 -11.66 -15.88
N GLN A 343 3.33 -10.87 -15.11
CA GLN A 343 3.59 -10.63 -13.68
C GLN A 343 3.53 -11.92 -12.85
N PHE A 344 2.65 -12.86 -13.23
CA PHE A 344 2.43 -14.13 -12.50
C PHE A 344 3.08 -15.33 -13.17
N ASN A 345 3.96 -15.11 -14.14
CA ASN A 345 4.55 -16.19 -14.93
C ASN A 345 5.18 -17.28 -14.06
N GLY A 346 4.65 -18.50 -14.20
CA GLY A 346 5.11 -19.70 -13.49
C GLY A 346 4.65 -19.84 -12.05
N LEU A 347 3.68 -19.02 -11.61
CA LEU A 347 3.03 -19.15 -10.30
C LEU A 347 1.72 -19.94 -10.34
N ASP A 348 1.23 -20.33 -11.52
CA ASP A 348 -0.11 -20.93 -11.70
C ASP A 348 -1.20 -20.11 -10.97
N TYR A 349 -1.10 -18.80 -11.06
CA TYR A 349 -1.97 -17.84 -10.39
C TYR A 349 -2.68 -16.97 -11.42
N THR A 350 -3.95 -16.75 -11.19
CA THR A 350 -4.77 -15.78 -11.92
C THR A 350 -5.61 -15.00 -10.93
N GLU A 351 -5.92 -13.77 -11.27
CA GLU A 351 -6.80 -12.93 -10.48
C GLU A 351 -7.79 -12.20 -11.38
N GLN A 352 -8.89 -11.73 -10.82
CA GLN A 352 -9.69 -10.70 -11.46
C GLN A 352 -8.80 -9.45 -11.60
N LEU A 353 -8.74 -8.87 -12.80
CA LEU A 353 -7.92 -7.68 -13.02
C LEU A 353 -8.40 -6.53 -12.12
N PRO A 354 -7.47 -5.77 -11.51
CA PRO A 354 -7.85 -4.66 -10.65
C PRO A 354 -8.64 -3.59 -11.41
N GLY A 355 -9.72 -3.16 -10.82
CA GLY A 355 -10.63 -2.15 -11.37
C GLY A 355 -10.54 -0.81 -10.68
N SER A 356 -9.77 -0.68 -9.61
CA SER A 356 -9.56 0.56 -8.85
C SER A 356 -8.08 0.69 -8.48
N ILE A 357 -7.61 1.92 -8.33
CA ILE A 357 -6.28 2.25 -7.75
C ILE A 357 -6.42 2.53 -6.25
N VAL A 358 -7.56 3.05 -5.82
CA VAL A 358 -7.75 3.48 -4.43
C VAL A 358 -8.25 2.37 -3.51
N LEU A 359 -8.93 1.36 -4.05
CA LEU A 359 -9.42 0.22 -3.28
C LEU A 359 -8.95 -1.11 -3.85
N TYR A 360 -8.75 -2.08 -2.97
CA TYR A 360 -8.43 -3.46 -3.33
C TYR A 360 -9.70 -4.33 -3.28
N GLN A 361 -9.70 -5.42 -4.03
CA GLN A 361 -10.86 -6.31 -4.20
C GLN A 361 -11.41 -6.89 -2.89
N THR A 362 -10.58 -6.96 -1.85
CA THR A 362 -10.96 -7.44 -0.51
C THR A 362 -11.57 -6.39 0.38
N GLN A 363 -11.53 -5.12 -0.02
CA GLN A 363 -12.03 -4.02 0.79
C GLN A 363 -13.52 -3.78 0.56
N GLN A 364 -14.21 -3.43 1.63
CA GLN A 364 -15.61 -3.03 1.55
C GLN A 364 -15.78 -1.82 0.63
N GLY A 365 -16.76 -1.88 -0.25
CA GLY A 365 -17.04 -0.81 -1.21
C GLY A 365 -16.18 -0.83 -2.47
N TYR A 366 -15.30 -1.84 -2.66
CA TYR A 366 -14.61 -2.00 -3.93
C TYR A 366 -15.58 -2.19 -5.09
N GLU A 367 -15.33 -1.50 -6.19
CA GLU A 367 -15.97 -1.71 -7.48
C GLU A 367 -14.94 -1.79 -8.61
N ASP A 368 -15.28 -2.49 -9.67
CA ASP A 368 -14.49 -2.41 -10.91
C ASP A 368 -14.88 -1.13 -11.68
N ASN A 369 -14.12 -0.08 -11.46
CA ASN A 369 -14.32 1.22 -12.08
C ASN A 369 -13.64 1.34 -13.44
N PHE A 370 -12.66 0.48 -13.72
CA PHE A 370 -11.87 0.53 -14.97
C PHE A 370 -12.56 -0.16 -16.14
N SER A 371 -13.05 -1.39 -15.95
CA SER A 371 -13.59 -2.21 -17.07
C SER A 371 -14.83 -1.60 -17.74
N PRO A 372 -15.71 -0.84 -17.06
CA PRO A 372 -16.78 -0.11 -17.73
C PRO A 372 -16.29 1.00 -18.66
N VAL A 373 -15.09 1.54 -18.44
CA VAL A 373 -14.50 2.66 -19.21
C VAL A 373 -13.64 2.13 -20.35
N VAL A 374 -12.85 1.08 -20.10
CA VAL A 374 -11.86 0.57 -21.06
C VAL A 374 -12.08 -0.92 -21.31
N GLN A 375 -12.31 -1.27 -22.56
CA GLN A 375 -12.36 -2.66 -23.05
C GLN A 375 -11.22 -2.88 -24.04
N TYR A 376 -10.50 -3.99 -23.91
CA TYR A 376 -9.46 -4.36 -24.88
C TYR A 376 -10.07 -4.69 -26.24
N ASP A 377 -9.69 -3.92 -27.27
CA ASP A 377 -10.09 -4.13 -28.65
C ASP A 377 -9.11 -3.41 -29.59
N GLN A 378 -8.25 -4.17 -30.25
CA GLN A 378 -7.24 -3.59 -31.15
C GLN A 378 -7.85 -2.96 -32.41
N GLU A 379 -8.95 -3.48 -32.94
CA GLU A 379 -9.58 -2.88 -34.11
C GLU A 379 -10.24 -1.54 -33.77
N LYS A 380 -10.91 -1.47 -32.60
CA LYS A 380 -11.42 -0.21 -32.08
C LYS A 380 -10.28 0.78 -31.79
N ALA A 381 -9.15 0.33 -31.25
CA ALA A 381 -7.98 1.18 -31.03
C ALA A 381 -7.46 1.79 -32.32
N LYS A 382 -7.36 1.01 -33.40
CA LYS A 382 -6.99 1.51 -34.74
C LYS A 382 -7.97 2.56 -35.24
N GLN A 383 -9.28 2.32 -35.09
CA GLN A 383 -10.31 3.26 -35.50
C GLN A 383 -10.23 4.57 -34.70
N LEU A 384 -10.00 4.51 -33.39
CA LEU A 384 -9.82 5.71 -32.56
C LEU A 384 -8.62 6.55 -33.02
N LEU A 385 -7.52 5.91 -33.43
CA LEU A 385 -6.35 6.61 -34.00
C LEU A 385 -6.67 7.22 -35.37
N ASP A 386 -7.43 6.55 -36.23
CA ASP A 386 -7.92 7.10 -37.50
C ASP A 386 -8.79 8.33 -37.25
N ASP A 387 -9.75 8.26 -36.30
CA ASP A 387 -10.65 9.35 -35.93
C ASP A 387 -9.89 10.53 -35.28
N ALA A 388 -8.74 10.27 -34.67
CA ALA A 388 -7.82 11.30 -34.15
C ALA A 388 -6.90 11.89 -35.23
N GLY A 389 -7.03 11.42 -36.49
CA GLY A 389 -6.28 11.92 -37.64
C GLY A 389 -4.88 11.34 -37.80
N TRP A 390 -4.58 10.21 -37.18
CA TRP A 390 -3.32 9.48 -37.32
C TRP A 390 -3.44 8.40 -38.40
N ALA A 391 -3.00 8.70 -39.62
CA ALA A 391 -3.02 7.76 -40.74
C ALA A 391 -1.86 6.78 -40.70
N VAL A 392 -2.06 5.54 -41.21
CA VAL A 392 -1.00 4.54 -41.28
C VAL A 392 0.04 4.94 -42.33
N GLY A 393 1.29 5.09 -41.93
CA GLY A 393 2.43 5.37 -42.80
C GLY A 393 2.92 4.14 -43.60
N SER A 394 3.86 4.36 -44.50
CA SER A 394 4.40 3.29 -45.38
C SER A 394 5.15 2.19 -44.64
N ASP A 395 5.63 2.44 -43.43
CA ASP A 395 6.31 1.47 -42.57
C ASP A 395 5.38 0.86 -41.48
N GLY A 396 4.08 1.15 -41.59
CA GLY A 396 3.08 0.65 -40.67
C GLY A 396 2.93 1.50 -39.37
N ILE A 397 3.78 2.51 -39.19
CA ILE A 397 3.66 3.44 -38.06
C ILE A 397 2.74 4.61 -38.47
N ARG A 398 1.87 5.02 -37.56
CA ARG A 398 0.91 6.09 -37.81
C ARG A 398 1.58 7.46 -37.83
N GLU A 399 1.10 8.31 -38.72
CA GLU A 399 1.62 9.67 -38.92
C GLU A 399 0.49 10.69 -38.95
N LYS A 400 0.76 11.86 -38.38
CA LYS A 400 -0.10 13.03 -38.42
C LYS A 400 0.76 14.27 -38.68
N GLU A 401 0.43 15.08 -39.72
CA GLU A 401 1.20 16.27 -40.09
C GLU A 401 2.70 16.00 -40.27
N GLY A 402 3.07 14.86 -40.88
CA GLY A 402 4.45 14.47 -41.12
C GLY A 402 5.23 14.03 -39.88
N LYS A 403 4.57 13.86 -38.72
CA LYS A 403 5.18 13.35 -37.48
C LYS A 403 4.66 11.95 -37.20
N LYS A 404 5.56 11.03 -36.89
CA LYS A 404 5.22 9.67 -36.45
C LYS A 404 4.69 9.67 -35.03
N LEU A 405 3.74 8.76 -34.75
CA LEU A 405 3.30 8.46 -33.40
C LEU A 405 4.35 7.55 -32.73
N ALA A 406 5.38 8.21 -32.18
CA ALA A 406 6.53 7.57 -31.55
C ALA A 406 6.63 7.98 -30.09
N LEU A 407 6.70 6.99 -29.19
CA LEU A 407 6.68 7.17 -27.75
C LEU A 407 7.88 6.48 -27.10
N ARG A 408 8.23 6.92 -25.90
CA ARG A 408 9.28 6.32 -25.07
C ARG A 408 8.67 5.65 -23.84
N TYR A 409 8.92 4.35 -23.71
CA TYR A 409 8.70 3.64 -22.46
C TYR A 409 10.00 3.68 -21.65
N VAL A 410 9.95 4.26 -20.44
CA VAL A 410 11.09 4.27 -19.54
C VAL A 410 11.00 3.07 -18.61
N SER A 411 12.03 2.25 -18.61
CA SER A 411 12.20 1.03 -17.81
C SER A 411 13.30 1.25 -16.77
N PHE A 412 13.10 0.78 -15.53
CA PHE A 412 14.06 0.92 -14.44
C PHE A 412 14.60 -0.43 -13.96
N GLY A 413 15.92 -0.48 -13.77
CA GLY A 413 16.59 -1.68 -13.29
C GLY A 413 16.73 -2.77 -14.37
N ASP A 414 17.08 -3.97 -13.93
CA ASP A 414 17.40 -5.11 -14.79
C ASP A 414 16.42 -6.28 -14.67
N SER A 415 15.32 -6.10 -13.91
CA SER A 415 14.30 -7.13 -13.68
C SER A 415 13.74 -7.69 -15.00
N GLN A 416 13.78 -9.01 -15.17
CA GLN A 416 13.22 -9.68 -16.35
C GLN A 416 11.70 -9.44 -16.48
N LEU A 417 10.98 -9.33 -15.38
CA LEU A 417 9.55 -9.00 -15.39
C LEU A 417 9.30 -7.62 -16.01
N VAL A 418 10.07 -6.62 -15.59
CA VAL A 418 9.96 -5.25 -16.14
C VAL A 418 10.28 -5.24 -17.63
N LYS A 419 11.35 -5.92 -18.05
CA LYS A 419 11.72 -6.05 -19.48
C LYS A 419 10.65 -6.76 -20.30
N SER A 420 10.07 -7.84 -19.77
CA SER A 420 9.00 -8.58 -20.46
C SER A 420 7.72 -7.75 -20.58
N THR A 421 7.36 -6.98 -19.53
CA THR A 421 6.22 -6.05 -19.57
C THR A 421 6.42 -4.96 -20.62
N ALA A 422 7.61 -4.35 -20.68
CA ALA A 422 7.96 -3.33 -21.66
C ALA A 422 7.87 -3.89 -23.09
N ALA A 423 8.42 -5.08 -23.34
CA ALA A 423 8.38 -5.73 -24.66
C ALA A 423 6.95 -6.12 -25.09
N ALA A 424 6.10 -6.55 -24.15
CA ALA A 424 4.70 -6.85 -24.42
C ALA A 424 3.93 -5.58 -24.82
N MET A 425 4.10 -4.48 -24.07
CA MET A 425 3.49 -3.19 -24.40
C MET A 425 3.98 -2.69 -25.77
N GLN A 426 5.28 -2.76 -26.04
CA GLN A 426 5.86 -2.40 -27.33
C GLN A 426 5.20 -3.15 -28.47
N LYS A 427 5.05 -4.48 -28.31
CA LYS A 427 4.39 -5.30 -29.34
C LYS A 427 2.93 -4.90 -29.55
N MET A 428 2.14 -4.80 -28.48
CA MET A 428 0.72 -4.48 -28.56
C MET A 428 0.49 -3.10 -29.20
N LEU A 429 1.30 -2.11 -28.85
CA LEU A 429 1.21 -0.77 -29.43
C LEU A 429 1.67 -0.73 -30.89
N LYS A 430 2.67 -1.53 -31.26
CA LYS A 430 3.07 -1.69 -32.67
C LYS A 430 1.96 -2.30 -33.53
N ASP A 431 1.19 -3.24 -32.98
CA ASP A 431 0.07 -3.89 -33.69
C ASP A 431 -1.07 -2.90 -34.05
N ILE A 432 -1.13 -1.75 -33.38
CA ILE A 432 -2.05 -0.64 -33.71
C ILE A 432 -1.36 0.54 -34.42
N GLY A 433 -0.07 0.39 -34.79
CA GLY A 433 0.68 1.38 -35.56
C GLY A 433 1.39 2.45 -34.72
N VAL A 434 1.70 2.19 -33.46
CA VAL A 434 2.45 3.10 -32.57
C VAL A 434 3.87 2.57 -32.40
N ASP A 435 4.87 3.42 -32.58
CA ASP A 435 6.27 3.10 -32.31
C ASP A 435 6.59 3.37 -30.84
N LEU A 436 6.85 2.33 -30.04
CA LEU A 436 7.25 2.45 -28.64
C LEU A 436 8.71 2.04 -28.48
N SER A 437 9.59 2.98 -28.24
CA SER A 437 11.01 2.71 -27.93
C SER A 437 11.19 2.49 -26.42
N ILE A 438 11.96 1.46 -26.06
CA ILE A 438 12.29 1.13 -24.66
C ILE A 438 13.60 1.83 -24.28
N VAL A 439 13.56 2.64 -23.22
CA VAL A 439 14.71 3.37 -22.67
C VAL A 439 15.01 2.82 -21.28
N GLU A 440 16.07 2.03 -21.16
CA GLU A 440 16.50 1.48 -19.87
C GLU A 440 17.25 2.53 -19.04
N LYS A 441 16.93 2.61 -17.74
CA LYS A 441 17.51 3.51 -16.76
C LYS A 441 17.91 2.73 -15.49
N PRO A 442 18.99 3.10 -14.81
CA PRO A 442 19.27 2.58 -13.48
C PRO A 442 18.12 2.91 -12.50
N SER A 443 17.86 2.02 -11.54
CA SER A 443 16.82 2.25 -10.51
C SER A 443 17.05 3.54 -9.72
N SER A 444 18.30 3.96 -9.54
CA SER A 444 18.68 5.23 -8.88
C SER A 444 18.19 6.49 -9.61
N GLU A 445 17.85 6.40 -10.90
CA GLU A 445 17.31 7.54 -11.66
C GLU A 445 15.77 7.67 -11.51
N PHE A 446 15.10 6.71 -10.89
CA PHE A 446 13.62 6.68 -10.81
C PHE A 446 13.04 8.00 -10.30
N SER A 447 13.46 8.44 -9.12
CA SER A 447 12.91 9.65 -8.49
C SER A 447 13.07 10.90 -9.37
N ARG A 448 14.22 11.06 -10.03
CA ARG A 448 14.48 12.19 -10.93
C ARG A 448 13.61 12.13 -12.17
N VAL A 449 13.60 10.99 -12.86
CA VAL A 449 12.79 10.79 -14.08
C VAL A 449 11.31 11.01 -13.79
N PHE A 450 10.84 10.54 -12.64
CA PHE A 450 9.45 10.66 -12.23
C PHE A 450 9.10 12.11 -11.84
N ALA A 451 9.95 12.79 -11.05
CA ALA A 451 9.77 14.20 -10.70
C ALA A 451 9.70 15.09 -11.94
N ASP A 452 10.62 14.88 -12.89
CA ASP A 452 10.74 15.66 -14.13
C ASP A 452 9.71 15.25 -15.20
N ARG A 453 8.89 14.20 -14.98
CA ARG A 453 8.02 13.57 -15.99
C ARG A 453 8.78 13.21 -17.27
N ALA A 454 10.04 12.74 -17.14
CA ALA A 454 10.92 12.47 -18.29
C ALA A 454 10.63 11.10 -18.93
N PHE A 455 9.34 10.79 -19.12
CA PHE A 455 8.81 9.58 -19.77
C PHE A 455 7.56 9.90 -20.56
N ASP A 456 7.22 9.07 -21.54
CA ASP A 456 5.91 9.12 -22.20
C ASP A 456 5.02 8.01 -21.62
N VAL A 457 5.58 6.81 -21.42
CA VAL A 457 4.94 5.69 -20.75
C VAL A 457 5.92 5.08 -19.73
N VAL A 458 5.40 4.67 -18.58
CA VAL A 458 6.15 3.96 -17.53
C VAL A 458 5.23 2.95 -16.85
N THR A 459 5.75 1.81 -16.42
CA THR A 459 5.04 0.93 -15.46
C THR A 459 5.67 1.03 -14.09
N MET A 460 4.83 0.99 -13.07
CA MET A 460 5.25 1.06 -11.69
C MET A 460 4.31 0.28 -10.77
N SER A 461 4.63 0.23 -9.50
CA SER A 461 3.75 -0.33 -8.50
C SER A 461 3.75 0.51 -7.23
N ILE A 462 2.63 0.53 -6.54
CA ILE A 462 2.49 1.06 -5.18
C ILE A 462 2.01 -0.06 -4.26
N THR A 463 2.42 -0.01 -3.00
CA THR A 463 1.93 -0.91 -1.96
C THR A 463 1.30 -0.05 -0.88
N SER A 464 0.05 -0.32 -0.53
CA SER A 464 -0.58 0.33 0.61
C SER A 464 -0.08 -0.27 1.91
N SER A 465 0.26 0.56 2.86
CA SER A 465 0.60 0.19 4.23
C SER A 465 -0.63 0.19 5.15
N GLU A 466 -1.77 0.70 4.66
CA GLU A 466 -2.99 0.86 5.44
C GLU A 466 -4.24 0.87 4.52
N PRO A 467 -5.45 0.59 5.07
CA PRO A 467 -6.63 0.30 4.26
C PRO A 467 -7.45 1.53 3.82
N PHE A 468 -6.98 2.74 4.04
CA PHE A 468 -7.76 3.96 3.89
C PHE A 468 -7.63 4.62 2.51
N GLY A 469 -7.73 3.81 1.44
CA GLY A 469 -7.41 4.21 0.07
C GLY A 469 -8.17 5.44 -0.45
N VAL A 470 -9.43 5.66 -0.03
CA VAL A 470 -10.22 6.83 -0.46
C VAL A 470 -9.59 8.15 0.02
N THR A 471 -8.89 8.16 1.15
CA THR A 471 -8.12 9.31 1.64
C THR A 471 -7.11 9.79 0.61
N TYR A 472 -6.53 8.86 -0.16
CA TYR A 472 -5.50 9.16 -1.16
C TYR A 472 -6.08 9.46 -2.55
N PHE A 473 -7.38 9.75 -2.67
CA PHE A 473 -8.00 10.02 -3.97
C PHE A 473 -7.37 11.26 -4.63
N LYS A 474 -7.21 12.35 -3.87
CA LYS A 474 -6.52 13.56 -4.34
C LYS A 474 -5.06 13.29 -4.68
N TYR A 475 -4.36 12.52 -3.82
CA TYR A 475 -2.98 12.14 -4.06
C TYR A 475 -2.79 11.33 -5.36
N THR A 476 -3.77 10.49 -5.69
CA THR A 476 -3.73 9.65 -6.91
C THR A 476 -4.11 10.43 -8.17
N TYR A 477 -5.11 11.32 -8.10
CA TYR A 477 -5.75 11.90 -9.28
C TYR A 477 -5.71 13.44 -9.36
N GLY A 478 -5.38 14.13 -8.27
CA GLY A 478 -5.32 15.59 -8.22
C GLY A 478 -4.30 16.18 -9.20
N SER A 479 -4.58 17.37 -9.71
CA SER A 479 -3.77 18.03 -10.74
C SER A 479 -2.40 18.50 -10.22
N ASP A 480 -2.31 18.85 -8.94
CA ASP A 480 -1.11 19.29 -8.22
C ASP A 480 -0.39 18.17 -7.47
N SER A 481 -0.92 16.95 -7.51
CA SER A 481 -0.37 15.81 -6.80
C SER A 481 1.04 15.44 -7.25
N GLN A 482 1.88 15.11 -6.28
CA GLN A 482 3.24 14.60 -6.54
C GLN A 482 3.24 13.17 -7.09
N LEU A 483 2.20 12.36 -6.84
CA LEU A 483 2.08 11.01 -7.38
C LEU A 483 1.47 11.00 -8.78
N ASN A 484 0.50 11.90 -9.08
CA ASN A 484 -0.12 11.97 -10.40
C ASN A 484 0.81 12.58 -11.44
N LYS A 485 1.77 11.82 -11.91
CA LYS A 485 2.67 12.20 -12.99
C LYS A 485 2.09 11.94 -14.40
N SER A 486 0.87 11.39 -14.49
CA SER A 486 0.14 11.30 -15.76
C SER A 486 -0.25 12.67 -16.32
N GLY A 487 -0.36 13.69 -15.46
CA GLY A 487 -0.74 15.04 -15.85
C GLY A 487 -2.19 15.18 -16.31
N THR A 488 -3.08 14.23 -15.95
CA THR A 488 -4.49 14.21 -16.39
C THR A 488 -5.43 14.99 -15.47
N GLY A 489 -5.00 15.37 -14.26
CA GLY A 489 -5.80 16.20 -13.35
C GLY A 489 -6.11 17.57 -13.96
N THR A 490 -7.29 18.13 -13.65
CA THR A 490 -7.73 19.48 -14.03
C THR A 490 -8.32 20.22 -12.84
N PRO A 491 -8.37 21.56 -12.85
CA PRO A 491 -9.02 22.32 -11.78
C PRO A 491 -10.49 21.93 -11.55
N GLU A 492 -11.22 21.58 -12.61
CA GLU A 492 -12.62 21.14 -12.52
C GLU A 492 -12.73 19.78 -11.83
N PHE A 493 -11.76 18.89 -12.07
CA PHE A 493 -11.70 17.59 -11.39
C PHE A 493 -11.28 17.74 -9.93
N ASP A 494 -10.34 18.65 -9.64
CA ASP A 494 -9.93 18.98 -8.26
C ASP A 494 -11.10 19.54 -7.44
N ALA A 495 -12.00 20.33 -8.05
CA ALA A 495 -13.22 20.79 -7.38
C ALA A 495 -14.14 19.61 -6.99
N LYS A 496 -14.29 18.59 -7.85
CA LYS A 496 -15.05 17.38 -7.52
C LYS A 496 -14.38 16.55 -6.44
N ILE A 497 -13.05 16.50 -6.41
CA ILE A 497 -12.31 15.85 -5.31
C ILE A 497 -12.59 16.59 -3.99
N ALA A 498 -12.57 17.94 -4.00
CA ALA A 498 -12.87 18.72 -2.82
C ALA A 498 -14.33 18.52 -2.33
N GLU A 499 -15.30 18.33 -3.24
CA GLU A 499 -16.67 17.95 -2.88
C GLU A 499 -16.73 16.55 -2.28
N LEU A 500 -15.99 15.58 -2.84
CA LEU A 500 -15.88 14.22 -2.31
C LEU A 500 -15.37 14.22 -0.87
N GLU A 501 -14.34 15.00 -0.57
CA GLU A 501 -13.71 15.09 0.75
C GLU A 501 -14.67 15.67 1.83
N GLN A 502 -15.75 16.34 1.44
CA GLN A 502 -16.74 16.91 2.35
C GLN A 502 -17.88 15.94 2.72
N ILE A 503 -17.95 14.77 2.11
CA ILE A 503 -19.00 13.78 2.42
C ILE A 503 -18.68 13.14 3.77
N PRO A 504 -19.56 13.25 4.79
CA PRO A 504 -19.25 12.79 6.14
C PRO A 504 -19.36 11.28 6.34
N ASP A 505 -20.18 10.63 5.53
CA ASP A 505 -20.44 9.19 5.63
C ASP A 505 -19.45 8.41 4.75
N ARG A 506 -18.75 7.44 5.34
CA ARG A 506 -17.72 6.66 4.65
C ARG A 506 -18.26 5.84 3.49
N GLU A 507 -19.43 5.22 3.65
CA GLU A 507 -20.00 4.38 2.59
C GLU A 507 -20.44 5.24 1.41
N GLU A 508 -21.08 6.39 1.68
CA GLU A 508 -21.46 7.35 0.66
C GLU A 508 -20.23 7.96 -0.02
N GLN A 509 -19.20 8.31 0.74
CA GLN A 509 -17.95 8.85 0.18
C GLN A 509 -17.25 7.80 -0.69
N THR A 510 -17.19 6.54 -0.25
CA THR A 510 -16.63 5.44 -1.04
C THR A 510 -17.42 5.22 -2.33
N ARG A 511 -18.74 5.24 -2.26
CA ARG A 511 -19.61 5.13 -3.45
C ARG A 511 -19.37 6.27 -4.43
N LYS A 512 -19.24 7.51 -3.94
CA LYS A 512 -18.93 8.67 -4.76
C LYS A 512 -17.50 8.65 -5.31
N ALA A 513 -16.54 8.12 -4.55
CA ALA A 513 -15.18 7.91 -5.02
C ALA A 513 -15.15 6.93 -6.20
N ASN A 514 -15.92 5.84 -6.17
CA ASN A 514 -16.06 4.92 -7.30
C ASN A 514 -16.63 5.61 -8.55
N GLU A 515 -17.67 6.44 -8.40
CA GLU A 515 -18.22 7.22 -9.52
C GLU A 515 -17.16 8.16 -10.12
N LEU A 516 -16.43 8.87 -9.26
CA LEU A 516 -15.40 9.82 -9.66
C LEU A 516 -14.16 9.13 -10.26
N GLU A 517 -13.82 7.93 -9.78
CA GLU A 517 -12.71 7.15 -10.32
C GLU A 517 -12.96 6.67 -11.75
N ARG A 518 -14.22 6.34 -12.11
CA ARG A 518 -14.60 6.06 -13.52
C ARG A 518 -14.35 7.27 -14.42
N GLU A 519 -14.64 8.47 -13.93
CA GLU A 519 -14.35 9.70 -14.66
C GLU A 519 -12.84 9.94 -14.79
N ALA A 520 -12.05 9.67 -13.73
CA ALA A 520 -10.59 9.73 -13.77
C ALA A 520 -9.99 8.75 -14.78
N PHE A 521 -10.49 7.51 -14.82
CA PHE A 521 -10.06 6.53 -15.83
C PHE A 521 -10.42 6.97 -17.26
N GLY A 522 -11.51 7.73 -17.46
CA GLY A 522 -11.86 8.33 -18.74
C GLY A 522 -10.88 9.41 -19.22
N GLN A 523 -9.90 9.81 -18.40
CA GLN A 523 -8.78 10.64 -18.81
C GLN A 523 -7.60 9.81 -19.38
N TYR A 524 -7.64 8.50 -19.24
CA TYR A 524 -6.64 7.55 -19.77
C TYR A 524 -5.19 7.89 -19.38
N GLY A 525 -4.98 8.18 -18.09
CA GLY A 525 -3.65 8.50 -17.54
C GLY A 525 -3.03 7.35 -16.76
N ILE A 526 -3.84 6.55 -16.06
CA ILE A 526 -3.41 5.45 -15.18
C ILE A 526 -4.20 4.19 -15.53
N MET A 527 -3.50 3.08 -15.76
CA MET A 527 -4.07 1.79 -16.17
C MET A 527 -3.64 0.68 -15.20
N PRO A 528 -4.48 0.28 -14.23
CA PRO A 528 -4.16 -0.86 -13.35
C PRO A 528 -4.17 -2.16 -14.15
N TYR A 529 -3.21 -3.08 -13.85
CA TYR A 529 -3.17 -4.37 -14.58
C TYR A 529 -2.94 -5.60 -13.70
N ALA A 530 -2.43 -5.45 -12.45
CA ALA A 530 -2.26 -6.57 -11.53
C ALA A 530 -2.18 -6.10 -10.07
N ASN A 531 -2.56 -6.98 -9.14
CA ASN A 531 -2.26 -6.88 -7.71
C ASN A 531 -1.23 -7.93 -7.29
N GLY A 532 -1.49 -9.19 -7.57
CA GLY A 532 -0.63 -10.33 -7.30
C GLY A 532 -0.76 -10.89 -5.88
N PRO A 533 -0.23 -12.10 -5.68
CA PRO A 533 -0.17 -12.72 -4.38
C PRO A 533 1.01 -12.18 -3.57
N GLN A 534 0.86 -12.11 -2.26
CA GLN A 534 1.97 -12.05 -1.32
C GLN A 534 2.35 -13.48 -0.93
N LEU A 535 3.56 -13.91 -1.25
CA LEU A 535 4.09 -15.21 -0.90
C LEU A 535 5.33 -15.03 -0.04
N VAL A 536 5.28 -15.46 1.21
CA VAL A 536 6.39 -15.35 2.17
C VAL A 536 6.80 -16.72 2.64
N ALA A 537 8.06 -17.09 2.42
CA ALA A 537 8.67 -18.25 3.07
C ALA A 537 9.24 -17.83 4.42
N SER A 538 8.95 -18.59 5.47
CA SER A 538 9.46 -18.37 6.83
C SER A 538 9.77 -19.68 7.51
N LYS A 539 10.62 -19.65 8.55
CA LYS A 539 10.78 -20.80 9.45
C LYS A 539 9.42 -21.15 10.08
N LYS A 540 9.07 -22.44 10.12
CA LYS A 540 7.74 -22.92 10.57
C LYS A 540 7.29 -22.38 11.91
N THR A 541 8.22 -22.23 12.85
CA THR A 541 7.93 -21.78 14.22
C THR A 541 7.87 -20.26 14.36
N LEU A 542 8.14 -19.49 13.30
CA LEU A 542 7.99 -18.04 13.35
C LEU A 542 6.49 -17.69 13.40
N ALA A 543 6.09 -16.98 14.45
CA ALA A 543 4.72 -16.61 14.75
C ALA A 543 4.48 -15.11 14.61
N ASN A 544 3.27 -14.73 14.22
CA ASN A 544 2.81 -13.37 14.00
C ASN A 544 3.63 -12.63 12.92
N PHE A 545 4.16 -13.39 11.94
CA PHE A 545 4.95 -12.89 10.82
C PHE A 545 4.70 -13.73 9.56
N GLY A 546 4.59 -13.08 8.39
CA GLY A 546 4.35 -13.80 7.13
C GLY A 546 3.69 -12.92 6.07
N ALA A 547 2.79 -13.51 5.28
CA ALA A 547 1.97 -12.81 4.30
C ALA A 547 0.80 -12.12 5.01
N THR A 548 0.99 -10.87 5.41
CA THR A 548 0.08 -10.18 6.34
C THR A 548 -1.13 -9.51 5.71
N SER A 549 -1.14 -9.31 4.36
CA SER A 549 -2.11 -8.41 3.73
C SER A 549 -2.05 -7.02 4.39
N PHE A 550 -3.14 -6.53 4.99
CA PHE A 550 -3.14 -5.31 5.80
C PHE A 550 -2.79 -5.54 7.28
N ALA A 551 -2.74 -6.80 7.76
CA ALA A 551 -2.49 -7.06 9.18
C ALA A 551 -1.17 -6.44 9.64
N PHE A 552 -1.25 -5.70 10.75
CA PHE A 552 -0.12 -5.03 11.35
C PHE A 552 -0.03 -5.39 12.84
N PRO A 553 0.46 -6.61 13.16
CA PRO A 553 0.54 -7.10 14.53
C PRO A 553 1.44 -6.26 15.41
N ALA A 554 1.11 -6.20 16.71
CA ALA A 554 1.96 -5.59 17.72
C ALA A 554 3.35 -6.26 17.75
N LYS A 555 4.42 -5.46 17.68
CA LYS A 555 5.80 -5.96 17.50
C LYS A 555 6.29 -6.80 18.67
N GLU A 556 5.82 -6.53 19.88
CA GLU A 556 6.15 -7.31 21.10
C GLU A 556 5.62 -8.74 21.05
N ASN A 557 4.67 -9.04 20.17
CA ASN A 557 4.06 -10.37 20.04
C ASN A 557 4.65 -11.19 18.88
N ILE A 558 5.60 -10.66 18.12
CA ILE A 558 6.34 -11.44 17.11
C ILE A 558 7.37 -12.32 17.83
N GLY A 559 7.43 -13.60 17.46
CA GLY A 559 8.39 -14.51 18.10
C GLY A 559 8.32 -15.94 17.57
N TRP A 560 8.81 -16.86 18.36
CA TRP A 560 8.93 -18.28 18.01
C TRP A 560 7.89 -19.10 18.76
N ALA A 561 7.15 -19.94 18.08
CA ALA A 561 6.22 -20.90 18.71
C ALA A 561 6.96 -21.82 19.71
N LYS A 562 6.25 -22.25 20.76
CA LYS A 562 6.75 -23.21 21.76
C LYS A 562 6.95 -24.60 21.18
#